data_9e2ab742451594d13a381ddd936775ee
#
_entry.id   9e2ab742451594d13a381ddd936775ee
#
_cell.length_a   1.000
_cell.length_b   1.000
_cell.length_c   1.000
_cell.angle_alpha   90.00
_cell.angle_beta   90.00
_cell.angle_gamma   90.00
#
_symmetry.space_group_name_H-M   'P 1'
#
loop_
_entity.id
_entity.type
_entity.pdbx_description
1 polymer ?
#
loop_
_entity_poly.entity_id
_entity_poly.type
_entity_poly.pdbx_seq_one_letter_code
_entity_poly.pdbx_strand_id
1 'polypeptide(L)'
;ALGYVIDVYRQQVKAEKNFIRYALFVSFFPQLVAGPIERSGHLLSQIEEISRKPSWNFDKVTKGLLMMLWGYFMKLVIADRAAALVDTVFPVYYMFDGVALVLTMIMFGFQLYCDFASYSAIAIGVSSVLGIELCPNFAAPFFSSSVSEFWRRWHISLSSWLRDYVYIPLGGNRCSKVRKYFNIMVTFLT
;
A
#
# COMPACT_ATOMS: atom_id res chain seq x y z
N ALA A 1 8.44 5.25 10.59
CA ALA A 1 9.55 5.80 11.41
C ALA A 1 10.92 5.56 10.77
N LEU A 2 11.30 4.31 10.36
CA LEU A 2 12.63 4.00 9.83
C LEU A 2 12.99 4.84 8.59
N GLY A 3 12.09 4.95 7.61
CA GLY A 3 12.32 5.78 6.41
C GLY A 3 12.62 7.23 6.75
N TYR A 4 11.92 7.82 7.73
CA TYR A 4 12.19 9.19 8.18
C TYR A 4 13.61 9.36 8.73
N VAL A 5 14.09 8.42 9.56
CA VAL A 5 15.46 8.48 10.11
C VAL A 5 16.50 8.44 9.00
N ILE A 6 16.30 7.55 8.01
CA ILE A 6 17.17 7.44 6.83
C ILE A 6 17.12 8.71 5.98
N ASP A 7 15.94 9.28 5.75
CA ASP A 7 15.78 10.50 4.94
C ASP A 7 16.45 11.71 5.59
N VAL A 8 16.34 11.84 6.92
CA VAL A 8 17.04 12.89 7.69
C VAL A 8 18.55 12.67 7.63
N TYR A 9 19.02 11.44 7.85
CA TYR A 9 20.44 11.10 7.75
C TYR A 9 21.03 11.40 6.37
N ARG A 10 20.26 11.12 5.30
CA ARG A 10 20.64 11.43 3.91
C ARG A 10 20.45 12.90 3.54
N GLN A 11 19.99 13.75 4.47
CA GLN A 11 19.69 15.18 4.24
C GLN A 11 18.62 15.42 3.16
N GLN A 12 17.78 14.44 2.87
CA GLN A 12 16.67 14.55 1.94
C GLN A 12 15.47 15.29 2.55
N VAL A 13 15.31 15.17 3.86
CA VAL A 13 14.26 15.85 4.63
C VAL A 13 14.90 16.52 5.85
N LYS A 14 14.44 17.75 6.17
CA LYS A 14 14.88 18.40 7.40
C LYS A 14 14.23 17.72 8.61
N ALA A 15 15.00 17.59 9.69
CA ALA A 15 14.48 17.04 10.94
C ALA A 15 13.33 17.90 11.47
N GLU A 16 12.17 17.27 11.75
CA GLU A 16 11.01 17.92 12.34
C GLU A 16 11.34 18.26 13.82
N LYS A 17 11.21 19.54 14.16
CA LYS A 17 11.46 20.05 15.50
C LYS A 17 10.23 20.04 16.40
N ASN A 18 9.04 19.98 15.79
CA ASN A 18 7.80 19.93 16.53
C ASN A 18 7.42 18.48 16.86
N PHE A 19 7.51 18.15 18.15
CA PHE A 19 7.20 16.82 18.64
C PHE A 19 5.77 16.36 18.31
N ILE A 20 4.79 17.25 18.36
CA ILE A 20 3.38 16.92 18.07
C ILE A 20 3.22 16.53 16.61
N ARG A 21 3.84 17.28 15.68
CA ARG A 21 3.78 16.94 14.23
C ARG A 21 4.47 15.61 13.94
N TYR A 22 5.62 15.37 14.58
CA TYR A 22 6.31 14.10 14.45
C TYR A 22 5.49 12.93 15.02
N ALA A 23 4.90 13.11 16.20
CA ALA A 23 4.02 12.11 16.80
C ALA A 23 2.81 11.82 15.91
N LEU A 24 2.18 12.86 15.35
CA LEU A 24 1.06 12.70 14.40
C LEU A 24 1.50 11.96 13.13
N PHE A 25 2.67 12.29 12.58
CA PHE A 25 3.23 11.57 11.42
C PHE A 25 3.40 10.07 11.71
N VAL A 26 3.95 9.71 12.86
CA VAL A 26 4.20 8.31 13.22
C VAL A 26 2.91 7.56 13.56
N SER A 27 1.95 8.24 14.22
CA SER A 27 0.69 7.65 14.68
C SER A 27 -0.49 7.90 13.73
N PHE A 28 -0.23 8.38 12.50
CA PHE A 28 -1.30 8.67 11.54
C PHE A 28 -2.08 7.41 11.19
N PHE A 29 -3.24 7.26 11.83
CA PHE A 29 -3.98 6.00 11.88
C PHE A 29 -4.35 5.39 10.52
N PRO A 30 -4.63 6.17 9.43
CA PRO A 30 -4.95 5.55 8.15
C PRO A 30 -3.81 4.72 7.54
N GLN A 31 -2.55 4.98 7.91
CA GLN A 31 -1.40 4.24 7.39
C GLN A 31 -0.91 3.10 8.32
N LEU A 32 -1.40 3.02 9.60
CA LEU A 32 -0.76 2.20 10.62
C LEU A 32 -0.83 0.69 10.36
N VAL A 33 -1.93 0.16 9.83
CA VAL A 33 -2.12 -1.29 9.70
C VAL A 33 -1.80 -1.76 8.27
N ALA A 34 -2.55 -1.34 7.29
CA ALA A 34 -2.40 -1.75 5.89
C ALA A 34 -2.60 -0.58 4.90
N GLY A 35 -2.59 0.65 5.40
CA GLY A 35 -2.64 1.84 4.56
C GLY A 35 -1.34 2.04 3.77
N PRO A 36 -1.35 2.95 2.78
CA PRO A 36 -0.16 3.25 2.01
C PRO A 36 1.00 3.75 2.88
N ILE A 37 2.21 3.24 2.61
CA ILE A 37 3.44 3.68 3.30
C ILE A 37 3.85 5.04 2.74
N GLU A 38 3.54 6.11 3.47
CA GLU A 38 3.86 7.47 3.04
C GLU A 38 5.32 7.86 3.28
N ARG A 39 5.83 8.71 2.40
CA ARG A 39 7.13 9.34 2.57
C ARG A 39 7.06 10.46 3.60
N SER A 40 8.07 10.54 4.45
CA SER A 40 8.13 11.53 5.52
C SER A 40 8.00 12.97 5.00
N GLY A 41 8.68 13.31 3.91
CA GLY A 41 8.60 14.64 3.31
C GLY A 41 7.21 14.98 2.76
N HIS A 42 6.48 14.00 2.23
CA HIS A 42 5.13 14.22 1.68
C HIS A 42 4.08 14.37 2.78
N LEU A 43 4.07 13.50 3.79
CA LEU A 43 3.06 13.56 4.84
C LEU A 43 3.31 14.71 5.83
N LEU A 44 4.56 14.94 6.24
CA LEU A 44 4.88 16.05 7.16
C LEU A 44 4.58 17.42 6.56
N SER A 45 4.83 17.63 5.27
CA SER A 45 4.49 18.89 4.59
C SER A 45 2.99 19.16 4.59
N GLN A 46 2.16 18.14 4.35
CA GLN A 46 0.71 18.27 4.38
C GLN A 46 0.19 18.53 5.81
N ILE A 47 0.72 17.84 6.82
CA ILE A 47 0.40 18.10 8.22
C ILE A 47 0.75 19.54 8.61
N GLU A 48 1.90 20.05 8.16
CA GLU A 48 2.31 21.42 8.41
C GLU A 48 1.37 22.43 7.73
N GLU A 49 1.01 22.20 6.47
CA GLU A 49 0.09 23.06 5.71
C GLU A 49 -1.27 23.14 6.39
N ILE A 50 -1.87 21.99 6.74
CA ILE A 50 -3.18 21.95 7.43
C ILE A 50 -3.11 22.62 8.79
N SER A 51 -2.00 22.46 9.53
CA SER A 51 -1.84 23.12 10.84
C SER A 51 -1.73 24.64 10.75
N ARG A 52 -1.23 25.18 9.62
CA ARG A 52 -1.12 26.64 9.38
C ARG A 52 -2.41 27.23 8.83
N LYS A 53 -3.09 26.53 7.93
CA LYS A 53 -4.33 26.96 7.27
C LYS A 53 -5.32 25.81 7.21
N PRO A 54 -6.08 25.57 8.27
CA PRO A 54 -7.16 24.59 8.23
C PRO A 54 -8.16 25.03 7.15
N SER A 55 -8.34 24.25 6.11
CA SER A 55 -9.30 24.52 5.05
C SER A 55 -10.18 23.31 4.82
N TRP A 56 -11.49 23.55 4.82
CA TRP A 56 -12.46 22.53 4.47
C TRP A 56 -12.69 22.55 2.96
N ASN A 57 -12.44 21.42 2.29
CA ASN A 57 -12.66 21.28 0.86
C ASN A 57 -13.73 20.20 0.60
N PHE A 58 -14.91 20.65 0.19
CA PHE A 58 -16.06 19.79 -0.05
C PHE A 58 -15.79 18.72 -1.11
N ASP A 59 -15.03 19.04 -2.16
CA ASP A 59 -14.68 18.08 -3.21
C ASP A 59 -13.78 16.94 -2.68
N LYS A 60 -12.81 17.27 -1.83
CA LYS A 60 -11.96 16.26 -1.18
C LYS A 60 -12.77 15.36 -0.26
N VAL A 61 -13.69 15.93 0.49
CA VAL A 61 -14.58 15.17 1.38
C VAL A 61 -15.48 14.24 0.58
N THR A 62 -16.14 14.74 -0.47
CA THR A 62 -17.01 13.92 -1.33
C THR A 62 -16.25 12.79 -2.00
N LYS A 63 -15.08 13.08 -2.58
CA LYS A 63 -14.20 12.05 -3.16
C LYS A 63 -13.76 11.02 -2.12
N GLY A 64 -13.38 11.48 -0.93
CA GLY A 64 -12.99 10.61 0.16
C GLY A 64 -14.11 9.66 0.59
N LEU A 65 -15.32 10.17 0.77
CA LEU A 65 -16.50 9.36 1.11
C LEU A 65 -16.85 8.34 0.03
N LEU A 66 -16.80 8.74 -1.25
CA LEU A 66 -17.02 7.82 -2.38
C LEU A 66 -15.95 6.72 -2.42
N MET A 67 -14.70 7.07 -2.13
CA MET A 67 -13.60 6.09 -2.09
C MET A 67 -13.74 5.12 -0.91
N MET A 68 -14.19 5.60 0.25
CA MET A 68 -14.54 4.74 1.37
C MET A 68 -15.70 3.79 1.03
N LEU A 69 -16.76 4.30 0.41
CA LEU A 69 -17.90 3.50 -0.01
C LEU A 69 -17.47 2.40 -0.99
N TRP A 70 -16.63 2.74 -1.98
CA TRP A 70 -16.05 1.76 -2.89
C TRP A 70 -15.20 0.71 -2.15
N GLY A 71 -14.38 1.13 -1.21
CA GLY A 71 -13.60 0.23 -0.38
C GLY A 71 -14.49 -0.74 0.43
N TYR A 72 -15.53 -0.24 1.09
CA TYR A 72 -16.48 -1.10 1.81
C TYR A 72 -17.22 -2.05 0.87
N PHE A 73 -17.60 -1.60 -0.32
CA PHE A 73 -18.20 -2.49 -1.32
C PHE A 73 -17.25 -3.64 -1.71
N MET A 74 -15.99 -3.32 -2.04
CA MET A 74 -15.00 -4.35 -2.36
C MET A 74 -14.78 -5.32 -1.19
N LYS A 75 -14.73 -4.83 0.05
CA LYS A 75 -14.53 -5.67 1.24
C LYS A 75 -15.71 -6.59 1.47
N LEU A 76 -16.90 -6.02 1.67
CA LEU A 76 -18.07 -6.77 2.16
C LEU A 76 -18.75 -7.60 1.07
N VAL A 77 -18.75 -7.11 -0.18
CA VAL A 77 -19.48 -7.76 -1.27
C VAL A 77 -18.58 -8.69 -2.07
N ILE A 78 -17.31 -8.35 -2.26
CA ILE A 78 -16.41 -9.16 -3.10
C ILE A 78 -15.48 -10.01 -2.23
N ALA A 79 -14.62 -9.38 -1.41
CA ALA A 79 -13.57 -10.09 -0.68
C ALA A 79 -14.14 -11.10 0.32
N ASP A 80 -15.08 -10.69 1.18
CA ASP A 80 -15.64 -11.56 2.22
C ASP A 80 -16.49 -12.70 1.62
N ARG A 81 -17.15 -12.47 0.47
CA ARG A 81 -17.89 -13.53 -0.22
C ARG A 81 -16.96 -14.53 -0.91
N ALA A 82 -15.89 -14.04 -1.52
CA ALA A 82 -14.86 -14.91 -2.08
C ALA A 82 -14.14 -15.71 -0.98
N ALA A 83 -13.88 -15.10 0.18
CA ALA A 83 -13.29 -15.77 1.34
C ALA A 83 -14.14 -16.95 1.81
N ALA A 84 -15.45 -16.77 1.95
CA ALA A 84 -16.35 -17.83 2.38
C ALA A 84 -16.27 -19.09 1.47
N LEU A 85 -16.14 -18.88 0.15
CA LEU A 85 -15.96 -19.97 -0.81
C LEU A 85 -14.58 -20.64 -0.66
N VAL A 86 -13.52 -19.85 -0.61
CA VAL A 86 -12.14 -20.31 -0.48
C VAL A 86 -11.95 -21.11 0.81
N ASP A 87 -12.46 -20.60 1.93
CA ASP A 87 -12.36 -21.23 3.25
C ASP A 87 -13.19 -22.53 3.34
N THR A 88 -14.18 -22.70 2.48
CA THR A 88 -14.94 -23.96 2.39
C THR A 88 -14.18 -25.03 1.62
N VAL A 89 -13.43 -24.66 0.57
CA VAL A 89 -12.77 -25.62 -0.33
C VAL A 89 -11.38 -26.01 0.15
N PHE A 90 -10.55 -25.04 0.58
CA PHE A 90 -9.14 -25.29 0.88
C PHE A 90 -8.90 -26.29 2.02
N PRO A 91 -9.64 -26.32 3.13
CA PRO A 91 -9.43 -27.30 4.20
C PRO A 91 -9.69 -28.75 3.76
N VAL A 92 -10.55 -28.95 2.76
CA VAL A 92 -10.97 -30.27 2.27
C VAL A 92 -10.71 -30.41 0.76
N TYR A 93 -9.63 -29.79 0.27
CA TYR A 93 -9.26 -29.75 -1.15
C TYR A 93 -9.25 -31.12 -1.84
N TYR A 94 -8.93 -32.20 -1.11
CA TYR A 94 -8.88 -33.58 -1.62
C TYR A 94 -10.27 -34.13 -1.97
N MET A 95 -11.36 -33.46 -1.59
CA MET A 95 -12.74 -33.83 -1.96
C MET A 95 -13.21 -33.19 -3.27
N PHE A 96 -12.42 -32.29 -3.83
CA PHE A 96 -12.77 -31.51 -5.03
C PHE A 96 -11.94 -31.95 -6.24
N ASP A 97 -12.51 -31.82 -7.41
CA ASP A 97 -11.80 -32.07 -8.67
C ASP A 97 -10.82 -30.94 -9.02
N GLY A 98 -9.94 -31.19 -10.00
CA GLY A 98 -8.91 -30.23 -10.41
C GLY A 98 -9.49 -28.92 -10.95
N VAL A 99 -10.65 -28.93 -11.59
CA VAL A 99 -11.29 -27.73 -12.13
C VAL A 99 -11.78 -26.83 -11.00
N ALA A 100 -12.46 -27.42 -10.01
CA ALA A 100 -12.91 -26.70 -8.82
C ALA A 100 -11.75 -26.06 -8.06
N LEU A 101 -10.62 -26.78 -7.91
CA LEU A 101 -9.42 -26.24 -7.26
C LEU A 101 -8.82 -25.07 -8.03
N VAL A 102 -8.71 -25.15 -9.35
CA VAL A 102 -8.21 -24.04 -10.20
C VAL A 102 -9.10 -22.81 -10.06
N LEU A 103 -10.42 -22.98 -10.12
CA LEU A 103 -11.37 -21.87 -9.92
C LEU A 103 -11.24 -21.25 -8.53
N THR A 104 -11.07 -22.09 -7.50
CA THR A 104 -10.87 -21.60 -6.12
C THR A 104 -9.55 -20.83 -5.99
N MET A 105 -8.47 -21.25 -6.64
CA MET A 105 -7.20 -20.51 -6.66
C MET A 105 -7.35 -19.13 -7.35
N ILE A 106 -8.09 -19.06 -8.44
CA ILE A 106 -8.41 -17.77 -9.09
C ILE A 106 -9.22 -16.88 -8.15
N MET A 107 -10.24 -17.44 -7.51
CA MET A 107 -11.05 -16.70 -6.52
C MET A 107 -10.21 -16.22 -5.33
N PHE A 108 -9.28 -17.03 -4.85
CA PHE A 108 -8.33 -16.63 -3.81
C PHE A 108 -7.47 -15.43 -4.23
N GLY A 109 -6.99 -15.41 -5.49
CA GLY A 109 -6.27 -14.25 -6.02
C GLY A 109 -7.12 -12.97 -6.02
N PHE A 110 -8.39 -13.06 -6.43
CA PHE A 110 -9.33 -11.94 -6.37
C PHE A 110 -9.66 -11.53 -4.93
N GLN A 111 -9.88 -12.49 -4.04
CA GLN A 111 -10.09 -12.24 -2.61
C GLN A 111 -8.94 -11.46 -2.01
N LEU A 112 -7.70 -11.92 -2.19
CA LEU A 112 -6.50 -11.29 -1.66
C LEU A 112 -6.34 -9.84 -2.17
N TYR A 113 -6.58 -9.65 -3.46
CA TYR A 113 -6.53 -8.31 -4.06
C TYR A 113 -7.62 -7.40 -3.51
N CYS A 114 -8.88 -7.83 -3.53
CA CYS A 114 -10.00 -7.01 -3.10
C CYS A 114 -9.94 -6.70 -1.59
N ASP A 115 -9.48 -7.64 -0.77
CA ASP A 115 -9.32 -7.45 0.66
C ASP A 115 -8.28 -6.36 0.96
N PHE A 116 -7.12 -6.41 0.34
CA PHE A 116 -6.06 -5.43 0.57
C PHE A 116 -6.33 -4.10 -0.15
N ALA A 117 -6.85 -4.12 -1.38
CA ALA A 117 -7.17 -2.91 -2.12
C ALA A 117 -8.32 -2.13 -1.48
N SER A 118 -9.31 -2.82 -0.91
CA SER A 118 -10.41 -2.21 -0.16
C SER A 118 -9.91 -1.46 1.07
N TYR A 119 -9.03 -2.07 1.85
CA TYR A 119 -8.43 -1.44 3.01
C TYR A 119 -7.65 -0.17 2.63
N SER A 120 -6.83 -0.26 1.58
CA SER A 120 -6.11 0.91 1.05
C SER A 120 -7.05 2.01 0.57
N ALA A 121 -8.15 1.67 -0.11
CA ALA A 121 -9.14 2.64 -0.56
C ALA A 121 -9.83 3.35 0.61
N ILE A 122 -10.21 2.60 1.66
CA ILE A 122 -10.78 3.19 2.88
C ILE A 122 -9.78 4.13 3.55
N ALA A 123 -8.51 3.71 3.68
CA ALA A 123 -7.47 4.53 4.30
C ALA A 123 -7.22 5.85 3.53
N ILE A 124 -7.13 5.78 2.20
CA ILE A 124 -6.99 6.96 1.34
C ILE A 124 -8.24 7.84 1.43
N GLY A 125 -9.43 7.23 1.45
CA GLY A 125 -10.69 7.95 1.57
C GLY A 125 -10.80 8.73 2.89
N VAL A 126 -10.50 8.09 4.02
CA VAL A 126 -10.46 8.73 5.35
C VAL A 126 -9.46 9.88 5.37
N SER A 127 -8.26 9.67 4.83
CA SER A 127 -7.22 10.70 4.78
C SER A 127 -7.65 11.90 3.93
N SER A 128 -8.32 11.64 2.79
CA SER A 128 -8.86 12.70 1.92
C SER A 128 -9.91 13.55 2.63
N VAL A 129 -10.79 12.93 3.45
CA VAL A 129 -11.75 13.66 4.31
C VAL A 129 -11.04 14.56 5.31
N LEU A 130 -9.88 14.13 5.85
CA LEU A 130 -9.03 14.93 6.73
C LEU A 130 -8.18 15.98 5.99
N GLY A 131 -8.29 16.05 4.66
CA GLY A 131 -7.53 16.97 3.81
C GLY A 131 -6.13 16.47 3.42
N ILE A 132 -5.75 15.26 3.84
CA ILE A 132 -4.44 14.62 3.57
C ILE A 132 -4.55 13.67 2.38
N GLU A 133 -3.64 13.80 1.43
CA GLU A 133 -3.55 12.93 0.26
C GLU A 133 -2.50 11.85 0.49
N LEU A 134 -2.91 10.59 0.41
CA LEU A 134 -2.01 9.43 0.45
C LEU A 134 -1.75 8.90 -0.96
N CYS A 135 -0.57 8.29 -1.15
CA CYS A 135 -0.24 7.63 -2.41
C CYS A 135 -1.11 6.37 -2.63
N PRO A 136 -1.43 6.02 -3.89
CA PRO A 136 -2.16 4.78 -4.16
C PRO A 136 -1.29 3.55 -3.91
N ASN A 137 -1.91 2.46 -3.41
CA ASN A 137 -1.25 1.17 -3.26
C ASN A 137 -1.43 0.25 -4.47
N PHE A 138 -2.48 0.45 -5.25
CA PHE A 138 -2.83 -0.42 -6.38
C PHE A 138 -3.21 0.38 -7.62
N ALA A 139 -2.80 -0.12 -8.79
CA ALA A 139 -3.10 0.44 -10.11
C ALA A 139 -3.50 -0.69 -11.08
N ALA A 140 -4.63 -1.37 -10.80
CA ALA A 140 -5.16 -2.49 -11.61
C ALA A 140 -4.07 -3.55 -11.95
N PRO A 141 -3.47 -4.23 -10.95
CA PRO A 141 -2.29 -5.09 -11.13
C PRO A 141 -2.56 -6.31 -12.04
N PHE A 142 -3.77 -6.85 -12.07
CA PHE A 142 -4.10 -8.01 -12.90
C PHE A 142 -4.16 -7.70 -14.41
N PHE A 143 -4.14 -6.43 -14.81
CA PHE A 143 -4.03 -6.01 -16.21
C PHE A 143 -2.58 -5.74 -16.64
N SER A 144 -1.60 -6.21 -15.89
CA SER A 144 -0.19 -6.10 -16.24
C SER A 144 0.21 -7.11 -17.33
N SER A 145 1.05 -6.69 -18.27
CA SER A 145 1.57 -7.52 -19.36
C SER A 145 2.87 -8.28 -18.99
N SER A 146 3.44 -7.99 -17.83
CA SER A 146 4.67 -8.62 -17.33
C SER A 146 4.72 -8.64 -15.80
N VAL A 147 5.53 -9.57 -15.24
CA VAL A 147 5.77 -9.65 -13.79
C VAL A 147 6.38 -8.35 -13.25
N SER A 148 7.26 -7.71 -14.02
CA SER A 148 7.85 -6.42 -13.64
C SER A 148 6.80 -5.31 -13.58
N GLU A 149 5.84 -5.32 -14.48
CA GLU A 149 4.72 -4.37 -14.47
C GLU A 149 3.74 -4.67 -13.34
N PHE A 150 3.48 -5.95 -13.06
CA PHE A 150 2.66 -6.37 -11.92
C PHE A 150 3.19 -5.75 -10.62
N TRP A 151 4.46 -5.89 -10.30
CA TRP A 151 5.06 -5.31 -9.09
C TRP A 151 5.10 -3.78 -9.06
N ARG A 152 5.00 -3.11 -10.20
CA ARG A 152 4.82 -1.65 -10.26
C ARG A 152 3.39 -1.19 -9.98
N ARG A 153 2.42 -2.11 -10.09
CA ARG A 153 0.99 -1.85 -9.89
C ARG A 153 0.45 -2.46 -8.60
N TRP A 154 1.19 -3.39 -8.00
CA TRP A 154 0.86 -4.09 -6.76
C TRP A 154 1.64 -3.51 -5.60
N HIS A 155 0.94 -3.12 -4.52
CA HIS A 155 1.50 -2.57 -3.27
C HIS A 155 2.59 -1.53 -3.55
N ILE A 156 2.23 -0.49 -4.33
CA ILE A 156 3.14 0.51 -4.91
C ILE A 156 3.97 1.20 -3.82
N SER A 157 3.36 1.53 -2.67
CA SER A 157 4.04 2.21 -1.57
C SER A 157 5.15 1.34 -0.98
N LEU A 158 4.90 0.04 -0.72
CA LEU A 158 5.91 -0.89 -0.24
C LEU A 158 6.99 -1.15 -1.29
N SER A 159 6.58 -1.45 -2.54
CA SER A 159 7.51 -1.71 -3.64
C SER A 159 8.47 -0.54 -3.88
N SER A 160 7.97 0.70 -3.81
CA SER A 160 8.79 1.90 -3.92
C SER A 160 9.69 2.09 -2.70
N TRP A 161 9.20 1.78 -1.49
CA TRP A 161 9.98 1.85 -0.26
C TRP A 161 11.15 0.86 -0.29
N LEU A 162 10.88 -0.41 -0.59
CA LEU A 162 11.91 -1.44 -0.73
C LEU A 162 12.95 -1.09 -1.80
N ARG A 163 12.50 -0.56 -2.95
CA ARG A 163 13.40 -0.09 -3.99
C ARG A 163 14.37 0.98 -3.48
N ASP A 164 13.86 2.02 -2.80
CA ASP A 164 14.63 3.21 -2.45
C ASP A 164 15.51 3.02 -1.21
N TYR A 165 15.09 2.18 -0.27
CA TYR A 165 15.80 1.97 0.99
C TYR A 165 16.57 0.65 1.08
N VAL A 166 16.27 -0.33 0.22
CA VAL A 166 16.96 -1.63 0.21
C VAL A 166 17.66 -1.86 -1.12
N TYR A 167 16.93 -1.90 -2.22
CA TYR A 167 17.46 -2.30 -3.52
C TYR A 167 18.52 -1.35 -4.08
N ILE A 168 18.24 -0.05 -4.10
CA ILE A 168 19.17 0.96 -4.61
C ILE A 168 20.45 1.03 -3.75
N PRO A 169 20.41 1.05 -2.40
CA PRO A 169 21.61 1.01 -1.56
C PRO A 169 22.48 -0.24 -1.75
N LEU A 170 21.91 -1.40 -2.10
CA LEU A 170 22.65 -2.62 -2.41
C LEU A 170 23.37 -2.57 -3.78
N GLY A 171 23.18 -1.48 -4.55
CA GLY A 171 23.77 -1.28 -5.89
C GLY A 171 22.73 -1.30 -7.02
N GLY A 172 21.47 -1.67 -6.75
CA GLY A 172 20.37 -1.63 -7.72
C GLY A 172 20.69 -2.39 -9.02
N ASN A 173 20.48 -1.73 -10.16
CA ASN A 173 20.79 -2.25 -11.50
C ASN A 173 22.22 -1.96 -11.97
N ARG A 174 23.03 -1.21 -11.18
CA ARG A 174 24.37 -0.74 -11.58
C ARG A 174 25.48 -1.73 -11.22
N CYS A 175 25.19 -3.02 -11.21
CA CYS A 175 26.11 -4.09 -10.83
C CYS A 175 26.04 -5.25 -11.82
N SER A 176 26.89 -6.28 -11.62
CA SER A 176 26.87 -7.49 -12.45
C SER A 176 25.52 -8.20 -12.40
N LYS A 177 25.21 -9.01 -13.43
CA LYS A 177 23.94 -9.77 -13.49
C LYS A 177 23.70 -10.63 -12.25
N VAL A 178 24.72 -11.33 -11.77
CA VAL A 178 24.63 -12.17 -10.56
C VAL A 178 24.28 -11.33 -9.33
N ARG A 179 24.98 -10.21 -9.12
CA ARG A 179 24.74 -9.30 -8.02
C ARG A 179 23.34 -8.68 -8.08
N LYS A 180 22.85 -8.36 -9.27
CA LYS A 180 21.48 -7.85 -9.46
C LYS A 180 20.44 -8.86 -8.97
N TYR A 181 20.54 -10.14 -9.33
CA TYR A 181 19.60 -11.16 -8.84
C TYR A 181 19.71 -11.36 -7.33
N PHE A 182 20.92 -11.32 -6.78
CA PHE A 182 21.12 -11.35 -5.34
C PHE A 182 20.44 -10.15 -4.64
N ASN A 183 20.58 -8.94 -5.17
CA ASN A 183 19.94 -7.74 -4.62
C ASN A 183 18.40 -7.85 -4.66
N ILE A 184 17.83 -8.40 -5.76
CA ILE A 184 16.40 -8.67 -5.84
C ILE A 184 15.97 -9.66 -4.76
N MET A 185 16.71 -10.77 -4.62
CA MET A 185 16.40 -11.81 -3.63
C MET A 185 16.43 -11.25 -2.20
N VAL A 186 17.47 -10.48 -1.84
CA VAL A 186 17.54 -9.81 -0.54
C VAL A 186 16.35 -8.87 -0.35
N THR A 187 16.00 -8.09 -1.37
CA THR A 187 14.86 -7.14 -1.30
C THR A 187 13.52 -7.85 -1.04
N PHE A 188 13.33 -9.07 -1.55
CA PHE A 188 12.11 -9.85 -1.29
C PHE A 188 12.13 -10.59 0.05
N LEU A 189 13.29 -10.80 0.66
CA LEU A 189 13.44 -11.45 1.96
C LEU A 189 13.40 -10.46 3.14
N THR A 190 13.43 -9.14 2.87
CA THR A 190 13.37 -8.07 3.86
C THR A 190 11.94 -7.71 4.22
#